data_3a8ed2d81c9e815443ad78c74ef3488d
#
_entry.id   3a8ed2d81c9e815443ad78c74ef3488d
#
_cell.length_a   1.000
_cell.length_b   1.000
_cell.length_c   1.000
_cell.angle_alpha   90.00
_cell.angle_beta   90.00
_cell.angle_gamma   90.00
#
_symmetry.space_group_name_H-M   'P 1'
#
loop_
_entity.id
_entity.type
_entity.pdbx_description
1 polymer ?
#
loop_
_entity_poly.entity_id
_entity_poly.type
_entity_poly.pdbx_seq_one_letter_code
_entity_poly.pdbx_strand_id
1 'polypeptide(L)'
;MTNLSERILAFERKLQVHMHEVFCPTHLSIGQEHVAEEMAAEMIKEDWLFSTHRNHHHYLAKGGDEQKLWDEIMGLESGLNGGFAGSQGITDRSINFHASAIVGGLIGVAAGAAFSLRNSKSNAISISCIGDAASEQGVFWEVLNFAVLYNLPLCIIMENNGKSVDAHISERQVGEISPKVAAFGVKTFQSIGEAIRFTRDNRLPSFVEVKVKLKCAHLNMATMLDLCDQSEPTS
;
A
#
# COMPACT_ATOMS: atom_id res chain seq x y z
N MET A 1 10.79 8.75 21.86
CA MET A 1 10.34 7.68 20.94
C MET A 1 10.52 8.22 19.55
N THR A 2 11.26 7.54 18.68
CA THR A 2 11.37 7.90 17.25
C THR A 2 9.99 7.89 16.61
N ASN A 3 9.70 8.90 15.83
CA ASN A 3 8.49 9.03 15.03
C ASN A 3 8.40 7.86 14.02
N LEU A 4 7.19 7.44 13.61
CA LEU A 4 6.99 6.35 12.65
C LEU A 4 7.70 6.61 11.32
N SER A 5 7.61 7.82 10.77
CA SER A 5 8.33 8.21 9.55
C SER A 5 9.86 8.03 9.69
N GLU A 6 10.43 8.43 10.81
CA GLU A 6 11.87 8.26 11.06
C GLU A 6 12.25 6.78 11.12
N ARG A 7 11.42 5.94 11.73
CA ARG A 7 11.64 4.49 11.78
C ARG A 7 11.59 3.86 10.38
N ILE A 8 10.56 4.19 9.60
CA ILE A 8 10.41 3.70 8.23
C ILE A 8 11.63 4.11 7.40
N LEU A 9 12.00 5.39 7.44
CA LEU A 9 13.14 5.90 6.69
C LEU A 9 14.46 5.24 7.11
N ALA A 10 14.66 5.00 8.41
CA ALA A 10 15.84 4.30 8.93
C ALA A 10 15.89 2.85 8.43
N PHE A 11 14.77 2.13 8.47
CA PHE A 11 14.64 0.77 7.94
C PHE A 11 14.97 0.72 6.44
N GLU A 12 14.35 1.59 5.65
CA GLU A 12 14.55 1.63 4.20
C GLU A 12 15.98 1.98 3.82
N ARG A 13 16.62 2.91 4.52
CA ARG A 13 18.04 3.25 4.31
C ARG A 13 18.97 2.12 4.71
N LYS A 14 18.69 1.44 5.81
CA LYS A 14 19.42 0.23 6.20
C LYS A 14 19.30 -0.83 5.10
N LEU A 15 18.10 -1.05 4.60
CA LEU A 15 17.85 -2.00 3.52
C LEU A 15 18.57 -1.58 2.22
N GLN A 16 18.58 -0.30 1.89
CA GLN A 16 19.28 0.25 0.72
C GLN A 16 20.80 -0.06 0.76
N VAL A 17 21.43 0.05 1.92
CA VAL A 17 22.85 -0.28 2.10
C VAL A 17 23.12 -1.77 1.90
N HIS A 18 22.21 -2.64 2.35
CA HIS A 18 22.34 -4.10 2.26
C HIS A 18 21.67 -4.70 1.02
N MET A 19 21.30 -3.88 0.05
CA MET A 19 20.55 -4.31 -1.11
C MET A 19 21.24 -5.42 -1.93
N HIS A 20 22.56 -5.48 -1.90
CA HIS A 20 23.37 -6.52 -2.55
C HIS A 20 23.25 -7.90 -1.88
N GLU A 21 22.76 -7.97 -0.66
CA GLU A 21 22.50 -9.21 0.09
C GLU A 21 21.07 -9.72 -0.11
N VAL A 22 20.18 -8.89 -0.66
CA VAL A 22 18.77 -9.23 -0.84
C VAL A 22 18.59 -10.14 -2.04
N PHE A 23 17.97 -11.30 -1.82
CA PHE A 23 17.76 -12.32 -2.86
C PHE A 23 16.52 -12.10 -3.74
N CYS A 24 15.61 -11.20 -3.34
CA CYS A 24 14.30 -11.01 -3.98
C CYS A 24 14.14 -9.60 -4.57
N PRO A 25 13.27 -9.41 -5.57
CA PRO A 25 12.88 -8.08 -6.02
C PRO A 25 12.32 -7.26 -4.86
N THR A 26 12.90 -6.08 -4.63
CA THR A 26 12.57 -5.22 -3.49
C THR A 26 12.29 -3.81 -3.94
N HIS A 27 11.20 -3.22 -3.42
CA HIS A 27 10.74 -1.89 -3.76
C HIS A 27 10.76 -1.02 -2.49
N LEU A 28 11.70 -0.11 -2.41
CA LEU A 28 11.79 0.82 -1.28
C LEU A 28 10.64 1.81 -1.29
N SER A 29 10.16 2.19 -0.11
CA SER A 29 9.04 3.14 0.07
C SER A 29 9.47 4.54 0.50
N ILE A 30 10.74 4.92 0.24
CA ILE A 30 11.27 6.23 0.59
C ILE A 30 10.50 7.33 -0.14
N GLY A 31 9.89 8.24 0.63
CA GLY A 31 9.01 9.29 0.14
C GLY A 31 7.51 9.05 0.39
N GLN A 32 7.15 7.87 0.94
CA GLN A 32 5.76 7.49 1.28
C GLN A 32 5.51 7.44 2.80
N GLU A 33 6.45 7.90 3.62
CA GLU A 33 6.39 7.81 5.08
C GLU A 33 5.14 8.50 5.65
N HIS A 34 4.72 9.63 5.05
CA HIS A 34 3.53 10.38 5.45
C HIS A 34 2.23 9.59 5.27
N VAL A 35 2.16 8.73 4.24
CA VAL A 35 1.01 7.82 4.03
C VAL A 35 0.88 6.86 5.21
N ALA A 36 2.01 6.29 5.63
CA ALA A 36 2.06 5.38 6.78
C ALA A 36 1.62 6.06 8.08
N GLU A 37 2.01 7.31 8.32
CA GLU A 37 1.61 8.07 9.51
C GLU A 37 0.10 8.34 9.54
N GLU A 38 -0.47 8.82 8.42
CA GLU A 38 -1.91 9.05 8.35
C GLU A 38 -2.71 7.75 8.54
N MET A 39 -2.24 6.64 7.94
CA MET A 39 -2.86 5.32 8.12
C MET A 39 -2.78 4.86 9.57
N ALA A 40 -1.59 4.92 10.17
CA ALA A 40 -1.36 4.45 11.55
C ALA A 40 -2.20 5.22 12.58
N ALA A 41 -2.48 6.50 12.32
CA ALA A 41 -3.29 7.32 13.22
C ALA A 41 -4.76 6.87 13.29
N GLU A 42 -5.27 6.21 12.26
CA GLU A 42 -6.70 5.87 12.13
C GLU A 42 -6.99 4.37 12.12
N MET A 43 -6.01 3.53 11.75
CA MET A 43 -6.19 2.08 11.75
C MET A 43 -6.32 1.54 13.17
N ILE A 44 -7.22 0.57 13.33
CA ILE A 44 -7.29 -0.26 14.54
C ILE A 44 -6.68 -1.64 14.28
N LYS A 45 -6.39 -2.36 15.36
CA LYS A 45 -5.75 -3.68 15.28
C LYS A 45 -6.53 -4.67 14.41
N GLU A 46 -7.85 -4.63 14.52
CA GLU A 46 -8.78 -5.56 13.86
C GLU A 46 -8.97 -5.29 12.37
N ASP A 47 -8.55 -4.14 11.85
CA ASP A 47 -8.63 -3.84 10.42
C ASP A 47 -7.79 -4.80 9.59
N TRP A 48 -8.28 -5.13 8.41
CA TRP A 48 -7.54 -5.88 7.43
C TRP A 48 -6.84 -4.94 6.46
N LEU A 49 -5.55 -5.14 6.25
CA LEU A 49 -4.73 -4.32 5.35
C LEU A 49 -4.15 -5.17 4.22
N PHE A 50 -4.55 -4.83 3.01
CA PHE A 50 -4.07 -5.44 1.77
C PHE A 50 -3.18 -4.45 1.04
N SER A 51 -1.93 -4.83 0.81
CA SER A 51 -0.87 -3.97 0.30
C SER A 51 -0.33 -4.45 -1.04
N THR A 52 0.60 -3.71 -1.58
CA THR A 52 1.22 -3.93 -2.89
C THR A 52 2.63 -4.53 -2.75
N HIS A 53 3.36 -4.62 -3.86
CA HIS A 53 4.77 -4.97 -3.88
C HIS A 53 5.67 -3.94 -3.14
N ARG A 54 5.18 -2.72 -2.92
CA ARG A 54 5.85 -1.66 -2.14
C ARG A 54 5.09 -1.50 -0.82
N ASN A 55 5.46 -2.28 0.18
CA ASN A 55 4.59 -2.51 1.34
C ASN A 55 5.24 -2.29 2.70
N HIS A 56 6.55 -2.04 2.78
CA HIS A 56 7.26 -1.97 4.06
C HIS A 56 6.69 -0.89 4.98
N HIS A 57 6.42 0.30 4.45
CA HIS A 57 5.81 1.39 5.21
C HIS A 57 4.40 1.05 5.69
N HIS A 58 3.61 0.35 4.89
CA HIS A 58 2.28 -0.12 5.29
C HIS A 58 2.35 -1.18 6.39
N TYR A 59 3.30 -2.12 6.28
CA TYR A 59 3.49 -3.15 7.30
C TYR A 59 3.88 -2.54 8.64
N LEU A 60 4.85 -1.61 8.63
CA LEU A 60 5.29 -0.90 9.83
C LEU A 60 4.19 0.01 10.40
N ALA A 61 3.38 0.66 9.55
CA ALA A 61 2.21 1.44 9.96
C ALA A 61 1.15 0.58 10.66
N LYS A 62 0.99 -0.67 10.26
CA LYS A 62 0.08 -1.64 10.88
C LYS A 62 0.60 -2.21 12.20
N GLY A 63 1.79 -1.80 12.62
CA GLY A 63 2.44 -2.27 13.85
C GLY A 63 3.23 -3.56 13.67
N GLY A 64 3.67 -3.84 12.46
CA GLY A 64 4.47 -5.01 12.14
C GLY A 64 5.84 -5.02 12.82
N ASP A 65 6.37 -6.23 13.01
CA ASP A 65 7.69 -6.47 13.61
C ASP A 65 8.81 -6.21 12.60
N GLU A 66 9.60 -5.17 12.85
CA GLU A 66 10.66 -4.70 11.97
C GLU A 66 11.78 -5.75 11.77
N GLN A 67 12.11 -6.53 12.82
CA GLN A 67 13.13 -7.56 12.71
C GLN A 67 12.65 -8.74 11.85
N LYS A 68 11.41 -9.16 12.04
CA LYS A 68 10.81 -10.22 11.21
C LYS A 68 10.65 -9.80 9.76
N LEU A 69 10.34 -8.53 9.51
CA LEU A 69 10.32 -7.97 8.16
C LEU A 69 11.71 -8.03 7.52
N TRP A 70 12.74 -7.60 8.26
CA TRP A 70 14.12 -7.69 7.83
C TRP A 70 14.52 -9.12 7.50
N ASP A 71 14.25 -10.05 8.42
CA ASP A 71 14.62 -11.46 8.26
C ASP A 71 13.94 -12.08 7.04
N GLU A 72 12.67 -11.71 6.77
CA GLU A 72 11.95 -12.16 5.57
C GLU A 72 12.61 -11.67 4.29
N ILE A 73 12.97 -10.39 4.22
CA ILE A 73 13.62 -9.79 3.05
C ILE A 73 15.00 -10.41 2.81
N MET A 74 15.71 -10.75 3.88
CA MET A 74 17.03 -11.40 3.83
C MET A 74 16.96 -12.92 3.60
N GLY A 75 15.76 -13.50 3.47
CA GLY A 75 15.59 -14.94 3.22
C GLY A 75 15.88 -15.82 4.43
N LEU A 76 15.78 -15.30 5.66
CA LEU A 76 16.06 -16.04 6.88
C LEU A 76 14.82 -16.79 7.36
N GLU A 77 15.02 -17.98 7.92
CA GLU A 77 13.94 -18.82 8.47
C GLU A 77 13.14 -18.13 9.59
N SER A 78 13.76 -17.19 10.31
CA SER A 78 13.11 -16.36 11.33
C SER A 78 12.17 -15.29 10.79
N GLY A 79 12.11 -15.11 9.46
CA GLY A 79 11.22 -14.18 8.79
C GLY A 79 9.75 -14.55 8.92
N LEU A 80 8.87 -13.61 8.57
CA LEU A 80 7.40 -13.71 8.69
C LEU A 80 6.81 -14.91 7.97
N ASN A 81 7.39 -15.29 6.84
CA ASN A 81 6.97 -16.39 5.99
C ASN A 81 8.12 -17.41 5.79
N GLY A 82 9.01 -17.51 6.78
CA GLY A 82 10.16 -18.39 6.74
C GLY A 82 11.23 -18.02 5.72
N GLY A 83 11.28 -16.75 5.31
CA GLY A 83 12.21 -16.23 4.30
C GLY A 83 11.85 -16.57 2.85
N PHE A 84 10.66 -17.13 2.59
CA PHE A 84 10.25 -17.56 1.24
C PHE A 84 9.49 -16.50 0.45
N ALA A 85 8.73 -15.63 1.12
CA ALA A 85 7.88 -14.65 0.45
C ALA A 85 8.66 -13.42 -0.03
N GLY A 86 9.80 -13.13 0.61
CA GLY A 86 10.61 -11.96 0.33
C GLY A 86 9.87 -10.64 0.55
N SER A 87 10.41 -9.56 -0.01
CA SER A 87 9.87 -8.20 0.18
C SER A 87 8.43 -8.01 -0.31
N GLN A 88 8.02 -8.69 -1.37
CA GLN A 88 6.75 -8.40 -2.05
C GLN A 88 5.56 -9.22 -1.57
N GLY A 89 5.80 -10.37 -0.93
CA GLY A 89 4.76 -11.34 -0.58
C GLY A 89 4.46 -11.43 0.92
N ILE A 90 4.80 -10.42 1.70
CA ILE A 90 4.70 -10.41 3.16
C ILE A 90 3.27 -10.66 3.61
N THR A 91 3.12 -11.65 4.50
CA THR A 91 1.84 -11.95 5.15
C THR A 91 2.06 -12.08 6.64
N ASP A 92 1.32 -11.31 7.42
CA ASP A 92 1.30 -11.40 8.89
C ASP A 92 -0.14 -11.49 9.39
N ARG A 93 -0.55 -12.72 9.71
CA ARG A 93 -1.92 -12.99 10.19
C ARG A 93 -2.19 -12.41 11.58
N SER A 94 -1.15 -12.16 12.38
CA SER A 94 -1.31 -11.65 13.75
C SER A 94 -1.82 -10.21 13.77
N ILE A 95 -1.63 -9.49 12.67
CA ILE A 95 -2.06 -8.10 12.48
C ILE A 95 -2.96 -7.92 11.25
N ASN A 96 -3.46 -9.00 10.64
CA ASN A 96 -4.30 -8.97 9.45
C ASN A 96 -3.66 -8.22 8.26
N PHE A 97 -2.37 -8.47 8.01
CA PHE A 97 -1.61 -7.85 6.92
C PHE A 97 -1.30 -8.82 5.80
N HIS A 98 -1.54 -8.40 4.55
CA HIS A 98 -1.24 -9.16 3.34
C HIS A 98 -0.69 -8.27 2.25
N ALA A 99 0.44 -8.65 1.64
CA ALA A 99 1.01 -8.00 0.47
C ALA A 99 1.13 -8.97 -0.71
N SER A 100 1.17 -8.44 -1.93
CA SER A 100 1.36 -9.24 -3.14
C SER A 100 2.13 -8.48 -4.20
N ALA A 101 2.93 -9.24 -4.96
CA ALA A 101 3.61 -8.74 -6.16
C ALA A 101 2.66 -8.46 -7.32
N ILE A 102 1.47 -9.05 -7.32
CA ILE A 102 0.51 -8.93 -8.43
C ILE A 102 -0.20 -7.58 -8.37
N VAL A 103 0.02 -6.74 -9.38
CA VAL A 103 -0.59 -5.42 -9.49
C VAL A 103 -2.11 -5.55 -9.56
N GLY A 104 -2.82 -4.91 -8.62
CA GLY A 104 -4.27 -5.01 -8.49
C GLY A 104 -4.79 -6.33 -7.93
N GLY A 105 -3.92 -7.33 -7.71
CA GLY A 105 -4.34 -8.70 -7.35
C GLY A 105 -5.08 -8.81 -6.02
N LEU A 106 -4.74 -7.99 -5.04
CA LEU A 106 -5.36 -8.05 -3.71
C LEU A 106 -6.62 -7.21 -3.55
N ILE A 107 -6.98 -6.35 -4.51
CA ILE A 107 -8.16 -5.50 -4.36
C ILE A 107 -9.46 -6.32 -4.30
N GLY A 108 -9.56 -7.39 -5.09
CA GLY A 108 -10.68 -8.33 -5.03
C GLY A 108 -10.72 -9.11 -3.70
N VAL A 109 -9.56 -9.47 -3.17
CA VAL A 109 -9.44 -10.14 -1.86
C VAL A 109 -9.87 -9.19 -0.75
N ALA A 110 -9.45 -7.92 -0.82
CA ALA A 110 -9.87 -6.87 0.12
C ALA A 110 -11.39 -6.66 0.10
N ALA A 111 -12.00 -6.68 -1.09
CA ALA A 111 -13.46 -6.61 -1.23
C ALA A 111 -14.16 -7.84 -0.61
N GLY A 112 -13.58 -9.03 -0.75
CA GLY A 112 -14.07 -10.26 -0.10
C GLY A 112 -14.00 -10.18 1.42
N ALA A 113 -12.89 -9.66 1.97
CA ALA A 113 -12.74 -9.40 3.41
C ALA A 113 -13.77 -8.36 3.88
N ALA A 114 -13.95 -7.25 3.16
CA ALA A 114 -14.96 -6.25 3.45
C ALA A 114 -16.39 -6.84 3.43
N PHE A 115 -16.68 -7.74 2.49
CA PHE A 115 -17.96 -8.44 2.43
C PHE A 115 -18.21 -9.29 3.67
N SER A 116 -17.19 -10.00 4.16
CA SER A 116 -17.27 -10.74 5.42
C SER A 116 -17.49 -9.81 6.62
N LEU A 117 -16.80 -8.67 6.66
CA LEU A 117 -16.90 -7.68 7.74
C LEU A 117 -18.23 -6.92 7.74
N ARG A 118 -18.92 -6.82 6.61
CA ARG A 118 -20.19 -6.09 6.44
C ARG A 118 -21.22 -6.44 7.50
N ASN A 119 -21.38 -7.73 7.76
CA ASN A 119 -22.39 -8.27 8.69
C ASN A 119 -21.79 -8.60 10.06
N SER A 120 -20.52 -8.30 10.31
CA SER A 120 -19.90 -8.54 11.58
C SER A 120 -20.29 -7.46 12.60
N LYS A 121 -20.24 -7.81 13.89
CA LYS A 121 -20.42 -6.84 14.98
C LYS A 121 -19.15 -6.00 15.23
N SER A 122 -18.08 -6.28 14.52
CA SER A 122 -16.81 -5.56 14.62
C SER A 122 -16.87 -4.22 13.89
N ASN A 123 -16.20 -3.22 14.42
CA ASN A 123 -15.95 -1.95 13.73
C ASN A 123 -14.80 -2.03 12.73
N ALA A 124 -14.18 -3.21 12.57
CA ALA A 124 -13.11 -3.41 11.60
C ALA A 124 -13.57 -3.11 10.17
N ILE A 125 -12.64 -2.59 9.38
CA ILE A 125 -12.81 -2.35 7.95
C ILE A 125 -11.74 -3.09 7.16
N SER A 126 -11.94 -3.22 5.87
CA SER A 126 -10.91 -3.66 4.95
C SER A 126 -10.28 -2.45 4.26
N ILE A 127 -8.95 -2.39 4.25
CA ILE A 127 -8.18 -1.33 3.62
C ILE A 127 -7.37 -1.95 2.48
N SER A 128 -7.46 -1.40 1.29
CA SER A 128 -6.68 -1.82 0.12
C SER A 128 -5.79 -0.68 -0.36
N CYS A 129 -4.48 -0.84 -0.23
CA CYS A 129 -3.52 0.07 -0.83
C CYS A 129 -3.22 -0.36 -2.26
N ILE A 130 -3.19 0.59 -3.18
CA ILE A 130 -2.90 0.35 -4.59
C ILE A 130 -2.03 1.47 -5.16
N GLY A 131 -1.26 1.18 -6.20
CA GLY A 131 -0.64 2.23 -7.04
C GLY A 131 -1.58 2.68 -8.16
N ASP A 132 -1.24 3.81 -8.82
CA ASP A 132 -2.03 4.35 -9.93
C ASP A 132 -2.21 3.35 -11.09
N ALA A 133 -1.18 2.57 -11.44
CA ALA A 133 -1.28 1.55 -12.47
C ALA A 133 -2.25 0.40 -12.15
N ALA A 134 -2.54 0.15 -10.88
CA ALA A 134 -3.52 -0.87 -10.51
C ALA A 134 -4.95 -0.50 -10.96
N SER A 135 -5.25 0.79 -11.14
CA SER A 135 -6.54 1.25 -11.67
C SER A 135 -6.75 0.95 -13.15
N GLU A 136 -5.72 0.50 -13.86
CA GLU A 136 -5.82 0.05 -15.25
C GLU A 136 -6.31 -1.40 -15.37
N GLN A 137 -6.28 -2.14 -14.25
CA GLN A 137 -6.83 -3.49 -14.20
C GLN A 137 -8.36 -3.46 -14.14
N GLY A 138 -9.02 -4.30 -14.93
CA GLY A 138 -10.50 -4.40 -14.96
C GLY A 138 -11.09 -4.66 -13.57
N VAL A 139 -10.42 -5.50 -12.77
CA VAL A 139 -10.84 -5.85 -11.41
C VAL A 139 -10.99 -4.63 -10.48
N PHE A 140 -10.24 -3.56 -10.69
CA PHE A 140 -10.43 -2.33 -9.92
C PHE A 140 -11.86 -1.77 -10.09
N TRP A 141 -12.31 -1.63 -11.32
CA TRP A 141 -13.63 -1.10 -11.66
C TRP A 141 -14.77 -2.04 -11.26
N GLU A 142 -14.55 -3.35 -11.42
CA GLU A 142 -15.50 -4.38 -10.97
C GLU A 142 -15.69 -4.33 -9.45
N VAL A 143 -14.60 -4.15 -8.69
CA VAL A 143 -14.64 -4.02 -7.22
C VAL A 143 -15.37 -2.75 -6.79
N LEU A 144 -15.21 -1.62 -7.47
CA LEU A 144 -15.96 -0.40 -7.14
C LEU A 144 -17.47 -0.65 -7.25
N ASN A 145 -17.92 -1.25 -8.36
CA ASN A 145 -19.32 -1.61 -8.55
C ASN A 145 -19.82 -2.56 -7.46
N PHE A 146 -19.04 -3.61 -7.16
CA PHE A 146 -19.38 -4.59 -6.12
C PHE A 146 -19.44 -3.93 -4.74
N ALA A 147 -18.48 -3.07 -4.41
CA ALA A 147 -18.39 -2.42 -3.11
C ALA A 147 -19.58 -1.49 -2.85
N VAL A 148 -20.02 -0.73 -3.86
CA VAL A 148 -21.18 0.16 -3.76
C VAL A 148 -22.47 -0.66 -3.67
N LEU A 149 -22.64 -1.64 -4.57
CA LEU A 149 -23.85 -2.48 -4.61
C LEU A 149 -24.12 -3.17 -3.27
N TYR A 150 -23.07 -3.61 -2.60
CA TYR A 150 -23.19 -4.35 -1.33
C TYR A 150 -22.89 -3.50 -0.08
N ASN A 151 -22.67 -2.19 -0.21
CA ASN A 151 -22.32 -1.31 0.91
C ASN A 151 -21.18 -1.89 1.75
N LEU A 152 -20.01 -2.09 1.11
CA LEU A 152 -18.88 -2.74 1.77
C LEU A 152 -18.06 -1.75 2.59
N PRO A 153 -17.64 -2.11 3.81
CA PRO A 153 -16.70 -1.30 4.59
C PRO A 153 -15.27 -1.47 4.03
N LEU A 154 -15.06 -0.95 2.81
CA LEU A 154 -13.82 -1.01 2.05
C LEU A 154 -13.26 0.39 1.83
N CYS A 155 -12.08 0.67 2.39
CA CYS A 155 -11.33 1.88 2.12
C CYS A 155 -10.23 1.59 1.09
N ILE A 156 -10.24 2.28 -0.05
CA ILE A 156 -9.20 2.14 -1.07
C ILE A 156 -8.29 3.37 -1.01
N ILE A 157 -7.00 3.14 -0.78
CA ILE A 157 -5.97 4.16 -0.73
C ILE A 157 -5.09 3.99 -1.96
N MET A 158 -5.11 4.97 -2.85
CA MET A 158 -4.27 4.99 -4.05
C MET A 158 -3.06 5.90 -3.83
N GLU A 159 -1.88 5.33 -3.91
CA GLU A 159 -0.62 6.06 -3.89
C GLU A 159 -0.18 6.31 -5.33
N ASN A 160 -0.44 7.52 -5.81
CA ASN A 160 -0.18 7.90 -7.19
C ASN A 160 1.16 8.64 -7.29
N ASN A 161 2.18 7.96 -7.81
CA ASN A 161 3.47 8.55 -8.15
C ASN A 161 3.57 9.02 -9.62
N GLY A 162 2.50 8.89 -10.39
CA GLY A 162 2.42 9.29 -11.79
C GLY A 162 3.12 8.36 -12.78
N LYS A 163 3.69 7.26 -12.31
CA LYS A 163 4.48 6.34 -13.14
C LYS A 163 4.18 4.87 -12.86
N SER A 164 4.24 4.05 -13.90
CA SER A 164 4.35 2.60 -13.81
C SER A 164 5.67 2.18 -14.42
N VAL A 165 6.65 1.82 -13.59
CA VAL A 165 8.06 1.69 -13.98
C VAL A 165 8.53 3.00 -14.63
N ASP A 166 8.60 3.06 -15.96
CA ASP A 166 9.04 4.23 -16.73
C ASP A 166 7.90 4.96 -17.45
N ALA A 167 6.75 4.28 -17.66
CA ALA A 167 5.62 4.86 -18.38
C ALA A 167 4.85 5.87 -17.52
N HIS A 168 4.69 7.09 -18.01
CA HIS A 168 3.93 8.13 -17.32
C HIS A 168 2.43 7.85 -17.37
N ILE A 169 1.69 8.28 -16.32
CA ILE A 169 0.24 8.04 -16.24
C ILE A 169 -0.53 8.62 -17.43
N SER A 170 -0.10 9.75 -18.00
CA SER A 170 -0.71 10.37 -19.18
C SER A 170 -0.57 9.54 -20.47
N GLU A 171 0.33 8.58 -20.50
CA GLU A 171 0.52 7.63 -21.61
C GLU A 171 -0.38 6.40 -21.47
N ARG A 172 -0.94 6.17 -20.27
CA ARG A 172 -1.64 4.95 -19.88
C ARG A 172 -3.11 5.17 -19.57
N GLN A 173 -3.48 6.37 -19.11
CA GLN A 173 -4.85 6.68 -18.68
C GLN A 173 -5.35 8.01 -19.23
N VAL A 174 -6.63 8.03 -19.59
CA VAL A 174 -7.35 9.24 -19.98
C VAL A 174 -8.04 9.85 -18.77
N GLY A 175 -7.80 11.14 -18.51
CA GLY A 175 -8.45 11.90 -17.42
C GLY A 175 -8.05 11.44 -16.02
N GLU A 176 -8.62 12.09 -15.02
CA GLU A 176 -8.34 11.85 -13.61
C GLU A 176 -9.08 10.62 -13.07
N ILE A 177 -8.47 9.91 -12.10
CA ILE A 177 -9.01 8.67 -11.54
C ILE A 177 -10.15 8.96 -10.55
N SER A 178 -9.95 9.91 -9.63
CA SER A 178 -10.93 10.20 -8.57
C SER A 178 -12.34 10.54 -9.10
N PRO A 179 -12.51 11.37 -10.15
CA PRO A 179 -13.82 11.60 -10.75
C PRO A 179 -14.47 10.35 -11.34
N LYS A 180 -13.67 9.46 -11.95
CA LYS A 180 -14.18 8.18 -12.47
C LYS A 180 -14.68 7.29 -11.33
N VAL A 181 -13.93 7.21 -10.24
CA VAL A 181 -14.32 6.45 -9.03
C VAL A 181 -15.61 7.01 -8.44
N ALA A 182 -15.73 8.33 -8.34
CA ALA A 182 -16.94 9.00 -7.85
C ALA A 182 -18.17 8.69 -8.72
N ALA A 183 -18.01 8.49 -10.03
CA ALA A 183 -19.09 8.14 -10.93
C ALA A 183 -19.70 6.75 -10.63
N PHE A 184 -18.96 5.85 -9.97
CA PHE A 184 -19.50 4.58 -9.45
C PHE A 184 -20.33 4.75 -8.17
N GLY A 185 -20.35 5.95 -7.57
CA GLY A 185 -21.01 6.21 -6.28
C GLY A 185 -20.11 6.01 -5.07
N VAL A 186 -18.82 5.77 -5.25
CA VAL A 186 -17.84 5.69 -4.15
C VAL A 186 -17.51 7.09 -3.63
N LYS A 187 -17.56 7.29 -2.33
CA LYS A 187 -17.20 8.57 -1.72
C LYS A 187 -15.68 8.79 -1.81
N THR A 188 -15.29 9.91 -2.41
CA THR A 188 -13.86 10.28 -2.56
C THR A 188 -13.44 11.32 -1.52
N PHE A 189 -12.18 11.23 -1.07
CA PHE A 189 -11.60 12.08 -0.03
C PHE A 189 -10.23 12.63 -0.45
N GLN A 190 -9.75 13.66 0.25
CA GLN A 190 -8.43 14.25 0.08
C GLN A 190 -7.45 13.83 1.20
N SER A 191 -7.95 13.25 2.30
CA SER A 191 -7.18 12.77 3.45
C SER A 191 -7.46 11.29 3.66
N ILE A 192 -6.40 10.52 3.93
CA ILE A 192 -6.47 9.09 4.28
C ILE A 192 -7.30 8.93 5.56
N GLY A 193 -7.03 9.76 6.56
CA GLY A 193 -7.74 9.71 7.83
C GLY A 193 -9.24 9.90 7.69
N GLU A 194 -9.67 10.86 6.85
CA GLU A 194 -11.10 11.07 6.58
C GLU A 194 -11.74 9.87 5.87
N ALA A 195 -11.04 9.27 4.90
CA ALA A 195 -11.53 8.11 4.17
C ALA A 195 -11.71 6.88 5.09
N ILE A 196 -10.72 6.61 5.96
CA ILE A 196 -10.76 5.50 6.94
C ILE A 196 -11.90 5.72 7.93
N ARG A 197 -12.02 6.91 8.54
CA ARG A 197 -13.12 7.23 9.46
C ARG A 197 -14.48 7.10 8.80
N PHE A 198 -14.64 7.67 7.61
CA PHE A 198 -15.92 7.58 6.87
C PHE A 198 -16.31 6.12 6.64
N THR A 199 -15.40 5.30 6.14
CA THR A 199 -15.67 3.87 5.90
C THR A 199 -16.08 3.15 7.17
N ARG A 200 -15.41 3.43 8.28
CA ARG A 200 -15.68 2.82 9.59
C ARG A 200 -17.05 3.21 10.12
N ASP A 201 -17.35 4.51 10.12
CA ASP A 201 -18.55 5.08 10.74
C ASP A 201 -19.82 4.78 9.92
N ASN A 202 -19.69 4.80 8.60
CA ASN A 202 -20.84 4.65 7.70
C ASN A 202 -20.99 3.25 7.13
N ARG A 203 -19.97 2.38 7.27
CA ARG A 203 -19.91 1.03 6.68
C ARG A 203 -20.11 1.06 5.15
N LEU A 204 -19.60 2.10 4.49
CA LEU A 204 -19.66 2.34 3.06
C LEU A 204 -18.27 2.41 2.44
N PRO A 205 -18.13 2.13 1.13
CA PRO A 205 -16.85 2.23 0.46
C PRO A 205 -16.38 3.68 0.34
N SER A 206 -15.07 3.88 0.52
CA SER A 206 -14.40 5.14 0.29
C SER A 206 -13.15 4.97 -0.57
N PHE A 207 -12.72 6.07 -1.16
CA PHE A 207 -11.53 6.16 -1.97
C PHE A 207 -10.76 7.45 -1.65
N VAL A 208 -9.45 7.35 -1.58
CA VAL A 208 -8.55 8.49 -1.50
C VAL A 208 -7.38 8.31 -2.45
N GLU A 209 -7.07 9.34 -3.23
CA GLU A 209 -5.89 9.39 -4.10
C GLU A 209 -4.86 10.34 -3.48
N VAL A 210 -3.72 9.78 -3.07
CA VAL A 210 -2.60 10.53 -2.51
C VAL A 210 -1.50 10.64 -3.54
N LYS A 211 -1.09 11.86 -3.87
CA LYS A 211 0.08 12.09 -4.70
C LYS A 211 1.34 11.86 -3.88
N VAL A 212 2.18 10.95 -4.34
CA VAL A 212 3.44 10.61 -3.69
C VAL A 212 4.62 10.87 -4.60
N LYS A 213 5.74 11.27 -4.03
CA LYS A 213 7.00 11.42 -4.76
C LYS A 213 8.01 10.42 -4.21
N LEU A 214 8.25 9.37 -4.97
CA LEU A 214 9.30 8.40 -4.62
C LEU A 214 10.68 9.06 -4.69
N LYS A 215 11.48 8.83 -3.66
CA LYS A 215 12.86 9.31 -3.56
C LYS A 215 13.87 8.16 -3.72
N CYS A 216 13.51 7.14 -4.51
CA CYS A 216 14.31 5.95 -4.79
C CYS A 216 13.96 5.39 -6.16
N ALA A 217 14.81 4.53 -6.68
CA ALA A 217 14.55 3.79 -7.92
C ALA A 217 13.31 2.89 -7.79
N HIS A 218 12.69 2.55 -8.91
CA HIS A 218 11.50 1.70 -8.92
C HIS A 218 11.77 0.32 -8.32
N LEU A 219 12.88 -0.28 -8.68
CA LEU A 219 13.30 -1.63 -8.25
C LEU A 219 14.79 -1.62 -7.88
N ASN A 220 15.18 -2.48 -6.93
CA ASN A 220 16.57 -2.75 -6.66
C ASN A 220 17.18 -3.55 -7.82
N MET A 221 18.01 -2.90 -8.59
CA MET A 221 19.01 -3.58 -9.41
C MET A 221 20.37 -3.03 -8.99
N ALA A 222 21.38 -3.87 -8.91
CA ALA A 222 22.72 -3.56 -8.40
C ALA A 222 23.40 -2.33 -9.03
N THR A 223 22.93 -1.89 -10.20
CA THR A 223 23.43 -0.73 -10.94
C THR A 223 22.68 0.58 -10.66
N MET A 224 21.65 0.58 -9.79
CA MET A 224 20.78 1.74 -9.56
C MET A 224 21.01 2.48 -8.24
N LEU A 225 22.01 2.08 -7.46
CA LEU A 225 22.37 2.78 -6.20
C LEU A 225 22.78 4.25 -6.45
N ASP A 226 23.29 4.56 -7.65
CA ASP A 226 23.73 5.91 -8.01
C ASP A 226 22.61 6.86 -8.46
N LEU A 227 21.39 6.36 -8.68
CA LEU A 227 20.29 7.17 -9.23
C LEU A 227 19.39 7.80 -8.18
N CYS A 228 19.46 7.36 -6.94
CA CYS A 228 18.62 7.90 -5.86
C CYS A 228 19.04 9.32 -5.42
N ASP A 229 20.28 9.73 -5.67
CA ASP A 229 20.82 11.04 -5.23
C ASP A 229 20.81 12.13 -6.34
N GLN A 230 20.44 11.78 -7.58
CA GLN A 230 20.65 12.71 -8.71
C GLN A 230 19.41 13.44 -9.23
N SER A 231 18.26 13.38 -8.59
CA SER A 231 17.08 14.10 -9.06
C SER A 231 16.52 15.12 -8.08
N GLU A 232 17.30 16.12 -7.72
CA GLU A 232 16.72 17.45 -7.49
C GLU A 232 16.68 18.15 -8.84
N PRO A 233 15.52 18.50 -9.37
CA PRO A 233 15.48 19.46 -10.48
C PRO A 233 15.88 20.81 -9.89
N THR A 234 17.04 21.31 -10.30
CA THR A 234 17.38 22.71 -10.17
C THR A 234 16.32 23.55 -10.87
N SER A 235 15.65 24.41 -10.11
CA SER A 235 14.80 25.59 -10.42
C SER A 235 13.73 25.43 -11.48
#